data_f2b728356866ae00df880d0563a4f76e
#
_entry.id   f2b728356866ae00df880d0563a4f76e
#
_cell.length_a   1.000
_cell.length_b   1.000
_cell.length_c   1.000
_cell.angle_alpha   90.00
_cell.angle_beta   90.00
_cell.angle_gamma   90.00
#
_symmetry.space_group_name_H-M   'P 1'
#
loop_
_entity.id
_entity.type
_entity.pdbx_description
1 polymer ?
#
loop_
_entity_poly.entity_id
_entity_poly.type
_entity_poly.pdbx_seq_one_letter_code
_entity_poly.pdbx_strand_id
1 'polypeptide(L)'
;PAAIAREVETTCPYCGVGCGITLKVRQDGRLAVMAGDVPKNHSSLGTLCVKGRFGTGFVHARDRITEPMLRRDGEWIQVTWDEALDAAADGLARNRGRFGAFASAKATNEDGYIIQKLARVVMGTNNVDHCTRLCHSPSVEAMLTSMGSGATSNSYQDYEEAGCLMVVGADASANHPVIAIRLRRAVSRGARLIVVNPKRIELCEQADLWIQERPGTDVALFNAMAKVILDEGLANLDFIRARAQGFEAWAASLEPYTLDYAEETTGVPRETIAQAARWYAKPAFSGSCLIWGMGITQHVNGTANAHALLNLSLAAGQMGFTGSGISPLRGQNNVQGCGDAGAIPTNLPGYADYSPASLSRFEKAWGVRPPATPGLVVTEMTEGCLDGTIRALYVVGENPMLAEPDLNHVAKALRQLDCLIVQDLFMHETAELAHIFLPAAAFAE
;
A
#
# COMPACT_ATOMS: atom_id res chain seq x y z
N PRO A 1 7.46 -28.75 -26.67
CA PRO A 1 6.95 -28.07 -25.48
C PRO A 1 6.70 -29.10 -24.39
N ALA A 2 7.22 -28.89 -23.18
CA ALA A 2 6.96 -29.82 -22.10
C ALA A 2 5.44 -29.86 -21.83
N ALA A 3 4.90 -31.08 -21.64
CA ALA A 3 3.48 -31.27 -21.44
C ALA A 3 3.02 -30.54 -20.13
N ILE A 4 1.89 -29.87 -20.18
CA ILE A 4 1.26 -29.23 -19.04
C ILE A 4 0.53 -30.30 -18.26
N ALA A 5 0.82 -30.43 -16.98
CA ALA A 5 0.21 -31.36 -16.05
C ALA A 5 -1.06 -30.77 -15.41
N ARG A 6 -1.05 -29.45 -15.09
CA ARG A 6 -2.15 -28.75 -14.42
C ARG A 6 -2.16 -27.27 -14.80
N GLU A 7 -3.36 -26.70 -14.85
CA GLU A 7 -3.58 -25.26 -14.96
C GLU A 7 -4.33 -24.75 -13.72
N VAL A 8 -3.92 -23.60 -13.18
CA VAL A 8 -4.52 -22.98 -12.01
C VAL A 8 -4.69 -21.49 -12.26
N GLU A 9 -5.93 -21.03 -12.18
CA GLU A 9 -6.22 -19.58 -12.20
C GLU A 9 -5.91 -18.96 -10.83
N THR A 10 -5.19 -17.83 -10.83
CA THR A 10 -4.85 -17.10 -9.62
C THR A 10 -4.55 -15.63 -9.93
N THR A 11 -4.15 -14.87 -8.92
CA THR A 11 -3.77 -13.46 -9.05
C THR A 11 -2.25 -13.30 -9.02
N CYS A 12 -1.73 -12.38 -9.82
CA CYS A 12 -0.32 -12.04 -9.85
C CYS A 12 0.16 -11.50 -8.49
N PRO A 13 1.27 -12.02 -7.90
CA PRO A 13 1.71 -11.65 -6.55
C PRO A 13 2.57 -10.39 -6.50
N TYR A 14 2.74 -9.64 -7.61
CA TYR A 14 3.74 -8.58 -7.67
C TYR A 14 3.27 -7.21 -7.21
N CYS A 15 2.15 -6.70 -7.72
CA CYS A 15 1.69 -5.36 -7.36
C CYS A 15 0.17 -5.27 -7.24
N GLY A 16 -0.30 -4.12 -6.72
CA GLY A 16 -1.71 -3.86 -6.46
C GLY A 16 -2.63 -3.78 -7.68
N VAL A 17 -2.13 -3.96 -8.89
CA VAL A 17 -2.98 -4.08 -10.10
C VAL A 17 -3.89 -5.29 -10.03
N GLY A 18 -3.46 -6.39 -9.37
CA GLY A 18 -4.27 -7.58 -9.25
C GLY A 18 -4.54 -8.28 -10.58
N CYS A 19 -3.53 -8.35 -11.46
CA CYS A 19 -3.67 -9.04 -12.74
C CYS A 19 -3.99 -10.50 -12.54
N GLY A 20 -5.07 -11.01 -13.15
CA GLY A 20 -5.33 -12.43 -13.19
C GLY A 20 -4.34 -13.16 -14.09
N ILE A 21 -3.87 -14.29 -13.62
CA ILE A 21 -2.93 -15.15 -14.31
C ILE A 21 -3.40 -16.60 -14.26
N THR A 22 -2.99 -17.38 -15.26
CA THR A 22 -3.10 -18.83 -15.24
C THR A 22 -1.70 -19.41 -15.09
N LEU A 23 -1.46 -20.10 -13.99
CA LEU A 23 -0.24 -20.87 -13.78
C LEU A 23 -0.37 -22.20 -14.51
N LYS A 24 0.57 -22.48 -15.41
CA LYS A 24 0.70 -23.77 -16.10
C LYS A 24 1.82 -24.56 -15.44
N VAL A 25 1.44 -25.56 -14.67
CA VAL A 25 2.39 -26.48 -14.03
C VAL A 25 2.79 -27.53 -15.04
N ARG A 26 4.06 -27.60 -15.39
CA ARG A 26 4.63 -28.58 -16.30
C ARG A 26 4.84 -29.91 -15.58
N GLN A 27 5.00 -31.00 -16.32
CA GLN A 27 5.27 -32.32 -15.75
C GLN A 27 6.58 -32.38 -14.94
N ASP A 28 7.54 -31.52 -15.26
CA ASP A 28 8.80 -31.35 -14.50
C ASP A 28 8.65 -30.44 -13.24
N GLY A 29 7.42 -30.06 -12.88
CA GLY A 29 7.10 -29.17 -11.77
C GLY A 29 7.34 -27.69 -12.05
N ARG A 30 8.00 -27.30 -13.14
CA ARG A 30 8.27 -25.90 -13.47
C ARG A 30 7.00 -25.15 -13.85
N LEU A 31 6.99 -23.87 -13.52
CA LEU A 31 5.87 -22.97 -13.81
C LEU A 31 6.08 -22.23 -15.13
N ALA A 32 4.98 -22.05 -15.84
CA ALA A 32 4.85 -21.06 -16.90
C ALA A 32 3.60 -20.23 -16.62
N VAL A 33 3.63 -18.94 -16.96
CA VAL A 33 2.52 -18.02 -16.67
C VAL A 33 1.90 -17.53 -17.97
N MET A 34 0.58 -17.57 -18.01
CA MET A 34 -0.23 -16.92 -19.04
C MET A 34 -1.14 -15.87 -18.41
N ALA A 35 -1.59 -14.92 -19.24
CA ALA A 35 -2.66 -14.03 -18.81
C ALA A 35 -3.91 -14.84 -18.52
N GLY A 36 -4.61 -14.48 -17.44
CA GLY A 36 -5.90 -15.07 -17.11
C GLY A 36 -6.97 -14.73 -18.14
N ASP A 37 -8.07 -15.45 -18.05
CA ASP A 37 -9.23 -15.27 -18.94
C ASP A 37 -9.78 -13.83 -18.84
N VAL A 38 -9.84 -13.15 -19.98
CA VAL A 38 -10.26 -11.74 -20.08
C VAL A 38 -11.64 -11.48 -19.49
N PRO A 39 -12.68 -12.29 -19.74
CA PRO A 39 -13.99 -12.08 -19.14
C PRO A 39 -14.02 -12.10 -17.60
N LYS A 40 -13.08 -12.79 -16.99
CA LYS A 40 -12.97 -12.91 -15.52
C LYS A 40 -11.96 -11.91 -14.91
N ASN A 41 -11.15 -11.27 -15.73
CA ASN A 41 -10.04 -10.44 -15.31
C ASN A 41 -10.11 -9.03 -15.87
N HIS A 42 -10.93 -8.21 -15.25
CA HIS A 42 -11.10 -6.81 -15.63
C HIS A 42 -9.87 -5.92 -15.32
N SER A 43 -8.98 -6.35 -14.41
CA SER A 43 -7.80 -5.57 -14.03
C SER A 43 -6.82 -5.42 -15.20
N SER A 44 -6.43 -6.52 -15.81
CA SER A 44 -5.38 -6.53 -16.82
C SER A 44 -5.89 -6.68 -18.27
N LEU A 45 -7.15 -7.11 -18.49
CA LEU A 45 -7.71 -7.39 -19.82
C LEU A 45 -6.78 -8.25 -20.69
N GLY A 46 -6.24 -9.31 -20.11
CA GLY A 46 -5.30 -10.22 -20.78
C GLY A 46 -3.87 -9.67 -20.98
N THR A 47 -3.57 -8.49 -20.43
CA THR A 47 -2.21 -7.90 -20.47
C THR A 47 -1.43 -8.29 -19.24
N LEU A 48 -0.15 -8.62 -19.40
CA LEU A 48 0.79 -8.82 -18.30
C LEU A 48 2.07 -8.04 -18.55
N CYS A 49 2.63 -7.48 -17.49
CA CYS A 49 3.98 -6.92 -17.52
C CYS A 49 5.04 -8.03 -17.45
N VAL A 50 6.30 -7.65 -17.61
CA VAL A 50 7.43 -8.59 -17.56
C VAL A 50 7.48 -9.39 -16.25
N LYS A 51 7.21 -8.75 -15.11
CA LYS A 51 7.20 -9.41 -13.79
C LYS A 51 6.11 -10.48 -13.72
N GLY A 52 4.88 -10.13 -14.05
CA GLY A 52 3.75 -11.06 -14.00
C GLY A 52 3.92 -12.25 -14.95
N ARG A 53 4.58 -12.04 -16.11
CA ARG A 53 4.77 -13.11 -17.10
C ARG A 53 5.97 -14.00 -16.83
N PHE A 54 7.09 -13.46 -16.37
CA PHE A 54 8.37 -14.15 -16.29
C PHE A 54 8.96 -14.22 -14.87
N GLY A 55 8.35 -13.56 -13.90
CA GLY A 55 8.91 -13.40 -12.56
C GLY A 55 8.73 -14.59 -11.61
N THR A 56 8.30 -15.76 -12.07
CA THR A 56 8.06 -16.94 -11.20
C THR A 56 9.31 -17.75 -10.86
N GLY A 57 10.48 -17.36 -11.37
CA GLY A 57 11.73 -18.09 -11.16
C GLY A 57 12.13 -18.26 -9.69
N PHE A 58 11.74 -17.31 -8.82
CA PHE A 58 12.03 -17.38 -7.39
C PHE A 58 11.40 -18.59 -6.69
N VAL A 59 10.28 -19.11 -7.18
CA VAL A 59 9.62 -20.32 -6.63
C VAL A 59 10.55 -21.53 -6.67
N HIS A 60 11.42 -21.59 -7.66
CA HIS A 60 12.36 -22.69 -7.91
C HIS A 60 13.84 -22.27 -7.71
N ALA A 61 14.08 -21.16 -7.04
CA ALA A 61 15.44 -20.68 -6.80
C ALA A 61 16.18 -21.66 -5.87
N ARG A 62 17.47 -21.88 -6.16
CA ARG A 62 18.27 -22.86 -5.42
C ARG A 62 18.67 -22.41 -4.01
N ASP A 63 18.65 -21.12 -3.80
CA ASP A 63 18.96 -20.42 -2.54
C ASP A 63 17.74 -20.21 -1.65
N ARG A 64 16.58 -20.77 -2.03
CA ARG A 64 15.42 -20.84 -1.13
C ARG A 64 15.74 -21.70 0.07
N ILE A 65 15.35 -21.20 1.24
CA ILE A 65 15.42 -21.98 2.48
C ILE A 65 14.15 -22.83 2.57
N THR A 66 14.33 -24.13 2.71
CA THR A 66 13.22 -25.11 2.75
C THR A 66 13.11 -25.82 4.09
N GLU A 67 14.11 -25.67 4.96
CA GLU A 67 14.16 -26.27 6.28
C GLU A 67 14.32 -25.21 7.36
N PRO A 68 13.69 -25.35 8.54
CA PRO A 68 13.83 -24.41 9.64
C PRO A 68 15.28 -24.33 10.15
N MET A 69 15.64 -23.16 10.66
CA MET A 69 16.98 -22.92 11.17
C MET A 69 16.93 -22.20 12.53
N LEU A 70 17.82 -22.58 13.44
CA LEU A 70 18.04 -21.89 14.71
C LEU A 70 19.45 -21.31 14.74
N ARG A 71 19.60 -20.15 15.33
CA ARG A 71 20.92 -19.58 15.60
C ARG A 71 21.44 -20.11 16.93
N ARG A 72 22.57 -20.82 16.91
CA ARG A 72 23.29 -21.36 18.07
C ARG A 72 24.74 -20.91 18.00
N ASP A 73 25.25 -20.30 19.05
CA ASP A 73 26.64 -19.80 19.13
C ASP A 73 27.05 -18.89 17.94
N GLY A 74 26.09 -18.12 17.41
CA GLY A 74 26.29 -17.21 16.28
C GLY A 74 26.08 -17.83 14.88
N GLU A 75 26.04 -19.18 14.80
CA GLU A 75 25.89 -19.91 13.54
C GLU A 75 24.45 -20.40 13.30
N TRP A 76 24.04 -20.45 12.03
CA TRP A 76 22.78 -21.02 11.63
C TRP A 76 22.87 -22.55 11.54
N ILE A 77 22.00 -23.25 12.27
CA ILE A 77 21.92 -24.72 12.30
C ILE A 77 20.52 -25.10 11.80
N GLN A 78 20.48 -25.94 10.76
CA GLN A 78 19.26 -26.57 10.29
C GLN A 78 18.71 -27.53 11.35
N VAL A 79 17.40 -27.46 11.63
CA VAL A 79 16.74 -28.26 12.66
C VAL A 79 15.42 -28.82 12.12
N THR A 80 14.78 -29.68 12.88
CA THR A 80 13.42 -30.17 12.58
C THR A 80 12.37 -29.07 12.82
N TRP A 81 11.21 -29.22 12.23
CA TRP A 81 10.07 -28.32 12.50
C TRP A 81 9.67 -28.34 13.99
N ASP A 82 9.67 -29.50 14.63
CA ASP A 82 9.33 -29.63 16.05
C ASP A 82 10.30 -28.82 16.92
N GLU A 83 11.62 -28.96 16.69
CA GLU A 83 12.64 -28.18 17.40
C GLU A 83 12.49 -26.67 17.17
N ALA A 84 12.19 -26.25 15.94
CA ALA A 84 12.03 -24.85 15.61
C ALA A 84 10.77 -24.26 16.24
N LEU A 85 9.65 -24.99 16.20
CA LEU A 85 8.38 -24.57 16.80
C LEU A 85 8.45 -24.53 18.32
N ASP A 86 9.12 -25.50 18.97
CA ASP A 86 9.35 -25.48 20.41
C ASP A 86 10.20 -24.27 20.81
N ALA A 87 11.28 -23.99 20.08
CA ALA A 87 12.13 -22.83 20.34
C ALA A 87 11.34 -21.51 20.15
N ALA A 88 10.50 -21.43 19.12
CA ALA A 88 9.63 -20.27 18.87
C ALA A 88 8.60 -20.11 19.99
N ALA A 89 7.91 -21.18 20.38
CA ALA A 89 6.92 -21.18 21.45
C ALA A 89 7.53 -20.74 22.79
N ASP A 90 8.71 -21.25 23.13
CA ASP A 90 9.46 -20.88 24.33
C ASP A 90 9.89 -19.40 24.30
N GLY A 91 10.40 -18.93 23.17
CA GLY A 91 10.77 -17.51 22.98
C GLY A 91 9.60 -16.57 23.14
N LEU A 92 8.46 -16.91 22.54
CA LEU A 92 7.21 -16.16 22.64
C LEU A 92 6.63 -16.19 24.06
N ALA A 93 6.58 -17.36 24.70
CA ALA A 93 6.03 -17.53 26.05
C ALA A 93 6.80 -16.67 27.10
N ARG A 94 8.13 -16.64 27.02
CA ARG A 94 8.97 -15.80 27.90
C ARG A 94 8.71 -14.30 27.73
N ASN A 95 8.24 -13.89 26.55
CA ASN A 95 8.02 -12.49 26.19
C ASN A 95 6.55 -12.13 26.00
N ARG A 96 5.61 -12.91 26.58
CA ARG A 96 4.19 -12.62 26.51
C ARG A 96 3.92 -11.22 27.09
N GLY A 97 3.13 -10.42 26.34
CA GLY A 97 2.85 -9.01 26.68
C GLY A 97 3.93 -8.02 26.22
N ARG A 98 5.09 -8.50 25.74
CA ARG A 98 6.18 -7.68 25.16
C ARG A 98 6.46 -8.11 23.71
N PHE A 99 5.40 -8.42 22.99
CA PHE A 99 5.41 -8.99 21.66
C PHE A 99 4.92 -7.98 20.63
N GLY A 100 5.52 -8.03 19.45
CA GLY A 100 5.06 -7.38 18.23
C GLY A 100 5.09 -8.35 17.05
N ALA A 101 4.28 -8.08 16.03
CA ALA A 101 4.30 -8.81 14.77
C ALA A 101 4.29 -7.86 13.57
N PHE A 102 5.18 -8.11 12.62
CA PHE A 102 5.17 -7.48 11.30
C PHE A 102 4.62 -8.49 10.30
N ALA A 103 3.38 -8.24 9.87
CA ALA A 103 2.73 -8.97 8.79
C ALA A 103 3.10 -8.37 7.43
N SER A 104 2.79 -9.06 6.35
CA SER A 104 3.17 -8.62 5.02
C SER A 104 1.99 -8.43 4.08
N ALA A 105 2.01 -7.34 3.32
CA ALA A 105 1.13 -7.17 2.17
C ALA A 105 1.54 -8.04 0.95
N LYS A 106 2.54 -8.90 1.09
CA LYS A 106 2.90 -9.96 0.12
C LYS A 106 2.26 -11.30 0.45
N ALA A 107 1.88 -11.50 1.70
CA ALA A 107 1.21 -12.68 2.20
C ALA A 107 -0.29 -12.70 1.82
N THR A 108 -0.96 -13.81 2.09
CA THR A 108 -2.40 -13.96 1.83
C THR A 108 -3.24 -13.27 2.93
N ASN A 109 -4.55 -13.16 2.70
CA ASN A 109 -5.49 -12.69 3.74
C ASN A 109 -5.50 -13.64 4.94
N GLU A 110 -5.39 -14.93 4.66
CA GLU A 110 -5.35 -16.00 5.66
C GLU A 110 -4.12 -15.86 6.56
N ASP A 111 -2.95 -15.59 5.99
CA ASP A 111 -1.72 -15.33 6.76
C ASP A 111 -1.89 -14.10 7.65
N GLY A 112 -2.36 -12.97 7.07
CA GLY A 112 -2.63 -11.75 7.82
C GLY A 112 -3.61 -11.96 8.97
N TYR A 113 -4.67 -12.76 8.72
CA TYR A 113 -5.66 -13.11 9.74
C TYR A 113 -5.06 -13.96 10.87
N ILE A 114 -4.25 -14.96 10.55
CA ILE A 114 -3.65 -15.85 11.55
C ILE A 114 -2.60 -15.11 12.38
N ILE A 115 -1.75 -14.29 11.77
CA ILE A 115 -0.74 -13.51 12.48
C ILE A 115 -1.40 -12.55 13.49
N GLN A 116 -2.42 -11.79 13.08
CA GLN A 116 -3.12 -10.91 13.99
C GLN A 116 -3.85 -11.67 15.09
N LYS A 117 -4.39 -12.86 14.80
CA LYS A 117 -5.04 -13.69 15.79
C LYS A 117 -4.03 -14.25 16.81
N LEU A 118 -2.83 -14.65 16.37
CA LEU A 118 -1.72 -15.03 17.25
C LEU A 118 -1.38 -13.88 18.23
N ALA A 119 -1.20 -12.66 17.70
CA ALA A 119 -0.89 -11.50 18.53
C ALA A 119 -1.97 -11.23 19.57
N ARG A 120 -3.25 -11.25 19.19
CA ARG A 120 -4.36 -10.88 20.05
C ARG A 120 -4.78 -11.97 21.03
N VAL A 121 -4.88 -13.21 20.57
CA VAL A 121 -5.41 -14.33 21.36
C VAL A 121 -4.33 -14.98 22.21
N VAL A 122 -3.14 -15.22 21.63
CA VAL A 122 -2.06 -15.93 22.32
C VAL A 122 -1.16 -14.98 23.07
N MET A 123 -0.71 -13.91 22.41
CA MET A 123 0.25 -12.97 23.00
C MET A 123 -0.41 -11.87 23.82
N GLY A 124 -1.73 -11.65 23.68
CA GLY A 124 -2.51 -10.70 24.46
C GLY A 124 -2.21 -9.23 24.13
N THR A 125 -1.84 -8.94 22.88
CA THR A 125 -1.51 -7.58 22.42
C THR A 125 -2.14 -7.27 21.06
N ASN A 126 -2.38 -5.98 20.78
CA ASN A 126 -2.73 -5.48 19.46
C ASN A 126 -1.53 -4.97 18.66
N ASN A 127 -0.30 -5.22 19.10
CA ASN A 127 0.93 -4.84 18.41
C ASN A 127 1.15 -5.73 17.17
N VAL A 128 0.36 -5.53 16.15
CA VAL A 128 0.47 -6.17 14.84
C VAL A 128 0.22 -5.11 13.78
N ASP A 129 1.16 -4.93 12.89
CA ASP A 129 1.05 -3.98 11.79
C ASP A 129 1.76 -4.54 10.56
N HIS A 130 1.70 -3.86 9.44
CA HIS A 130 2.35 -4.32 8.20
C HIS A 130 2.82 -3.14 7.34
N CYS A 131 3.52 -3.42 6.25
CA CYS A 131 4.15 -2.43 5.39
C CYS A 131 3.22 -1.31 4.88
N THR A 132 1.89 -1.46 4.93
CA THR A 132 0.93 -0.40 4.61
C THR A 132 1.16 0.86 5.45
N ARG A 133 1.66 0.69 6.69
CA ARG A 133 1.99 1.82 7.58
C ARG A 133 2.91 2.82 6.90
N LEU A 134 3.95 2.35 6.25
CA LEU A 134 4.91 3.17 5.52
C LEU A 134 4.51 3.45 4.06
N CYS A 135 3.47 2.80 3.56
CA CYS A 135 3.04 2.88 2.19
C CYS A 135 1.86 3.85 2.02
N HIS A 136 0.65 3.39 2.29
CA HIS A 136 -0.59 4.11 2.02
C HIS A 136 -1.50 4.32 3.25
N SER A 137 -1.01 4.10 4.48
CA SER A 137 -1.80 4.45 5.68
C SER A 137 -2.25 5.91 5.67
N PRO A 138 -1.42 6.89 5.25
CA PRO A 138 -1.89 8.27 5.10
C PRO A 138 -3.05 8.43 4.12
N SER A 139 -3.05 7.69 3.00
CA SER A 139 -4.18 7.68 2.06
C SER A 139 -5.42 7.07 2.68
N VAL A 140 -5.28 5.92 3.37
CA VAL A 140 -6.41 5.23 4.02
C VAL A 140 -7.02 6.12 5.09
N GLU A 141 -6.21 6.74 5.94
CA GLU A 141 -6.66 7.65 6.99
C GLU A 141 -7.42 8.85 6.41
N ALA A 142 -6.83 9.53 5.42
CA ALA A 142 -7.47 10.66 4.77
C ALA A 142 -8.79 10.27 4.09
N MET A 143 -8.85 9.12 3.42
CA MET A 143 -10.03 8.64 2.74
C MET A 143 -11.12 8.16 3.70
N LEU A 144 -10.77 7.44 4.76
CA LEU A 144 -11.73 7.00 5.78
C LEU A 144 -12.37 8.18 6.49
N THR A 145 -11.57 9.17 6.89
CA THR A 145 -12.07 10.37 7.60
C THR A 145 -12.87 11.30 6.70
N SER A 146 -12.53 11.40 5.40
CA SER A 146 -13.22 12.29 4.47
C SER A 146 -14.41 11.63 3.75
N MET A 147 -14.35 10.31 3.49
CA MET A 147 -15.33 9.63 2.61
C MET A 147 -15.90 8.35 3.21
N GLY A 148 -15.41 7.91 4.37
CA GLY A 148 -15.84 6.68 5.01
C GLY A 148 -15.34 5.38 4.34
N SER A 149 -14.42 5.46 3.37
CA SER A 149 -13.86 4.32 2.67
C SER A 149 -12.41 4.55 2.29
N GLY A 150 -11.51 3.62 2.59
CA GLY A 150 -10.10 3.66 2.21
C GLY A 150 -9.80 3.07 0.82
N ALA A 151 -10.82 2.67 0.07
CA ALA A 151 -10.66 2.04 -1.24
C ALA A 151 -10.71 3.06 -2.38
N THR A 152 -10.08 2.72 -3.52
CA THR A 152 -10.18 3.47 -4.79
C THR A 152 -11.64 3.67 -5.18
N SER A 153 -12.00 4.88 -5.61
CA SER A 153 -13.40 5.25 -5.91
C SER A 153 -13.85 4.93 -7.34
N ASN A 154 -12.95 4.43 -8.19
CA ASN A 154 -13.19 4.15 -9.60
C ASN A 154 -12.48 2.87 -10.06
N SER A 155 -12.85 2.37 -11.22
CA SER A 155 -12.25 1.21 -11.85
C SER A 155 -11.04 1.59 -12.72
N TYR A 156 -10.25 0.59 -13.11
CA TYR A 156 -9.18 0.81 -14.10
C TYR A 156 -9.71 1.17 -15.49
N GLN A 157 -10.96 0.86 -15.80
CA GLN A 157 -11.59 1.26 -17.05
C GLN A 157 -11.81 2.76 -17.09
N ASP A 158 -12.13 3.38 -15.96
CA ASP A 158 -12.31 4.83 -15.85
C ASP A 158 -11.06 5.60 -16.26
N TYR A 159 -9.85 5.04 -16.07
CA TYR A 159 -8.63 5.68 -16.55
C TYR A 159 -8.61 5.80 -18.08
N GLU A 160 -9.12 4.81 -18.82
CA GLU A 160 -9.16 4.82 -20.28
C GLU A 160 -10.26 5.78 -20.81
N GLU A 161 -11.27 6.08 -19.98
CA GLU A 161 -12.42 6.91 -20.33
C GLU A 161 -12.28 8.35 -19.80
N ALA A 162 -11.24 8.64 -19.03
CA ALA A 162 -10.98 9.97 -18.49
C ALA A 162 -10.55 10.95 -19.58
N GLY A 163 -11.05 12.18 -19.50
CA GLY A 163 -10.62 13.29 -20.35
C GLY A 163 -9.44 14.07 -19.77
N CYS A 164 -9.13 13.86 -18.48
CA CYS A 164 -7.92 14.36 -17.84
C CYS A 164 -7.40 13.31 -16.83
N LEU A 165 -6.11 13.05 -16.88
CA LEU A 165 -5.38 12.20 -15.94
C LEU A 165 -4.37 13.06 -15.19
N MET A 166 -4.46 13.10 -13.86
CA MET A 166 -3.45 13.72 -13.01
C MET A 166 -2.73 12.63 -12.21
N VAL A 167 -1.47 12.40 -12.53
CA VAL A 167 -0.63 11.37 -11.90
C VAL A 167 0.39 12.06 -10.99
N VAL A 168 0.30 11.79 -9.68
CA VAL A 168 1.03 12.51 -8.64
C VAL A 168 1.89 11.57 -7.83
N GLY A 169 3.19 11.85 -7.73
CA GLY A 169 4.12 11.06 -6.90
C GLY A 169 4.10 9.57 -7.20
N ALA A 170 3.87 9.18 -8.46
CA ALA A 170 3.75 7.79 -8.89
C ALA A 170 4.47 7.54 -10.21
N ASP A 171 5.35 6.55 -10.26
CA ASP A 171 5.93 6.04 -11.50
C ASP A 171 5.18 4.79 -11.94
N ALA A 172 4.04 4.98 -12.61
CA ALA A 172 3.20 3.88 -13.05
C ALA A 172 3.88 3.00 -14.11
N SER A 173 4.79 3.54 -14.92
CA SER A 173 5.53 2.76 -15.92
C SER A 173 6.43 1.71 -15.27
N ALA A 174 7.13 2.07 -14.20
CA ALA A 174 8.04 1.17 -13.48
C ALA A 174 7.28 0.25 -12.51
N ASN A 175 6.33 0.79 -11.72
CA ASN A 175 5.73 0.08 -10.61
C ASN A 175 4.40 -0.62 -10.95
N HIS A 176 3.60 -0.04 -11.87
CA HIS A 176 2.28 -0.53 -12.27
C HIS A 176 2.12 -0.55 -13.80
N PRO A 177 2.95 -1.30 -14.54
CA PRO A 177 3.04 -1.17 -16.01
C PRO A 177 1.70 -1.37 -16.74
N VAL A 178 0.83 -2.24 -16.22
CA VAL A 178 -0.50 -2.47 -16.81
C VAL A 178 -1.41 -1.25 -16.66
N ILE A 179 -1.30 -0.51 -15.54
CA ILE A 179 -1.99 0.79 -15.39
C ILE A 179 -1.39 1.81 -16.35
N ALA A 180 -0.06 1.90 -16.47
CA ALA A 180 0.58 2.82 -17.42
C ALA A 180 0.09 2.60 -18.86
N ILE A 181 -0.16 1.35 -19.28
CA ILE A 181 -0.75 1.05 -20.59
C ILE A 181 -2.14 1.69 -20.72
N ARG A 182 -2.99 1.63 -19.68
CA ARG A 182 -4.31 2.24 -19.70
C ARG A 182 -4.26 3.77 -19.77
N LEU A 183 -3.33 4.38 -19.00
CA LEU A 183 -3.12 5.83 -19.07
C LEU A 183 -2.70 6.25 -20.49
N ARG A 184 -1.77 5.54 -21.11
CA ARG A 184 -1.34 5.79 -22.49
C ARG A 184 -2.47 5.63 -23.51
N ARG A 185 -3.37 4.68 -23.30
CA ARG A 185 -4.57 4.53 -24.15
C ARG A 185 -5.50 5.73 -24.04
N ALA A 186 -5.72 6.27 -22.84
CA ALA A 186 -6.50 7.50 -22.68
C ALA A 186 -5.85 8.69 -23.39
N VAL A 187 -4.52 8.87 -23.21
CA VAL A 187 -3.75 9.91 -23.91
C VAL A 187 -3.87 9.78 -25.43
N SER A 188 -3.76 8.55 -25.96
CA SER A 188 -3.93 8.31 -27.40
C SER A 188 -5.33 8.61 -27.94
N ARG A 189 -6.33 8.73 -27.06
CA ARG A 189 -7.72 9.14 -27.39
C ARG A 189 -7.96 10.64 -27.16
N GLY A 190 -6.94 11.40 -26.77
CA GLY A 190 -6.99 12.83 -26.56
C GLY A 190 -7.21 13.29 -25.11
N ALA A 191 -7.09 12.38 -24.14
CA ALA A 191 -7.06 12.77 -22.72
C ALA A 191 -5.83 13.63 -22.44
N ARG A 192 -5.99 14.67 -21.63
CA ARG A 192 -4.87 15.44 -21.10
C ARG A 192 -4.15 14.67 -20.01
N LEU A 193 -2.83 14.71 -20.02
CA LEU A 193 -2.00 14.07 -18.99
C LEU A 193 -1.20 15.14 -18.23
N ILE A 194 -1.46 15.25 -16.94
CA ILE A 194 -0.72 16.07 -15.98
C ILE A 194 0.11 15.12 -15.13
N VAL A 195 1.42 15.28 -15.11
CA VAL A 195 2.32 14.52 -14.24
C VAL A 195 2.92 15.48 -13.23
N VAL A 196 2.68 15.19 -11.94
CA VAL A 196 3.26 15.94 -10.80
C VAL A 196 4.30 15.05 -10.15
N ASN A 197 5.56 15.34 -10.37
CA ASN A 197 6.67 14.51 -9.85
C ASN A 197 7.99 15.29 -9.88
N PRO A 198 8.75 15.35 -8.78
CA PRO A 198 10.05 16.01 -8.74
C PRO A 198 11.08 15.33 -9.66
N LYS A 199 10.90 14.03 -9.94
CA LYS A 199 11.73 13.26 -10.85
C LYS A 199 11.06 13.18 -12.24
N ARG A 200 11.85 13.39 -13.31
CA ARG A 200 11.37 13.12 -14.67
C ARG A 200 11.25 11.61 -14.88
N ILE A 201 10.02 11.11 -14.81
CA ILE A 201 9.66 9.72 -15.07
C ILE A 201 9.26 9.53 -16.54
N GLU A 202 9.16 8.28 -17.01
CA GLU A 202 8.82 7.96 -18.40
C GLU A 202 7.48 8.59 -18.87
N LEU A 203 6.48 8.68 -17.99
CA LEU A 203 5.20 9.30 -18.33
C LEU A 203 5.32 10.80 -18.64
N CYS A 204 6.36 11.49 -18.18
CA CYS A 204 6.59 12.89 -18.50
C CYS A 204 6.85 13.13 -20.00
N GLU A 205 7.28 12.12 -20.75
CA GLU A 205 7.49 12.21 -22.20
C GLU A 205 6.18 12.33 -22.99
N GLN A 206 5.08 11.92 -22.38
CA GLN A 206 3.73 11.96 -22.98
C GLN A 206 2.82 12.95 -22.27
N ALA A 207 3.32 13.61 -21.22
CA ALA A 207 2.53 14.57 -20.46
C ALA A 207 2.35 15.89 -21.24
N ASP A 208 1.12 16.39 -21.27
CA ASP A 208 0.83 17.74 -21.73
C ASP A 208 1.38 18.77 -20.75
N LEU A 209 1.50 18.38 -19.46
CA LEU A 209 2.04 19.21 -18.41
C LEU A 209 2.83 18.37 -17.42
N TRP A 210 4.12 18.66 -17.25
CA TRP A 210 4.94 18.12 -16.18
C TRP A 210 5.24 19.19 -15.14
N ILE A 211 4.77 18.94 -13.92
CA ILE A 211 4.97 19.81 -12.76
C ILE A 211 6.09 19.20 -11.91
N GLN A 212 7.19 19.92 -11.80
CA GLN A 212 8.34 19.54 -11.00
C GLN A 212 8.37 20.40 -9.74
N GLU A 213 7.65 19.97 -8.72
CA GLU A 213 7.57 20.65 -7.44
C GLU A 213 8.77 20.33 -6.53
N ARG A 214 9.08 21.20 -5.60
CA ARG A 214 10.00 20.90 -4.51
C ARG A 214 9.39 19.83 -3.60
N PRO A 215 10.13 18.76 -3.25
CA PRO A 215 9.63 17.74 -2.34
C PRO A 215 9.10 18.32 -1.02
N GLY A 216 7.94 17.86 -0.57
CA GLY A 216 7.31 18.29 0.68
C GLY A 216 6.44 19.55 0.57
N THR A 217 6.21 20.06 -0.63
CA THR A 217 5.37 21.26 -0.88
C THR A 217 4.00 20.94 -1.49
N ASP A 218 3.61 19.68 -1.48
CA ASP A 218 2.39 19.15 -2.11
C ASP A 218 1.12 19.87 -1.61
N VAL A 219 1.00 20.11 -0.30
CA VAL A 219 -0.14 20.82 0.29
C VAL A 219 -0.28 22.23 -0.31
N ALA A 220 0.83 22.95 -0.46
CA ALA A 220 0.81 24.29 -1.04
C ALA A 220 0.36 24.26 -2.51
N LEU A 221 0.86 23.30 -3.29
CA LEU A 221 0.51 23.12 -4.69
C LEU A 221 -0.99 22.83 -4.87
N PHE A 222 -1.51 21.80 -4.19
CA PHE A 222 -2.88 21.35 -4.40
C PHE A 222 -3.91 22.29 -3.78
N ASN A 223 -3.60 22.95 -2.67
CA ASN A 223 -4.46 23.98 -2.11
C ASN A 223 -4.52 25.24 -3.01
N ALA A 224 -3.39 25.63 -3.61
CA ALA A 224 -3.40 26.72 -4.60
C ALA A 224 -4.22 26.35 -5.85
N MET A 225 -4.09 25.11 -6.36
CA MET A 225 -4.95 24.61 -7.44
C MET A 225 -6.44 24.67 -7.05
N ALA A 226 -6.78 24.24 -5.83
CA ALA A 226 -8.14 24.31 -5.32
C ALA A 226 -8.64 25.75 -5.22
N LYS A 227 -7.79 26.68 -4.75
CA LYS A 227 -8.11 28.11 -4.72
C LYS A 227 -8.40 28.66 -6.12
N VAL A 228 -7.58 28.32 -7.12
CA VAL A 228 -7.86 28.71 -8.53
C VAL A 228 -9.22 28.20 -8.99
N ILE A 229 -9.56 26.94 -8.66
CA ILE A 229 -10.87 26.36 -9.00
C ILE A 229 -12.02 27.17 -8.39
N LEU A 230 -11.85 27.62 -7.14
CA LEU A 230 -12.87 28.45 -6.48
C LEU A 230 -12.93 29.85 -7.05
N ASP A 231 -11.79 30.53 -7.16
CA ASP A 231 -11.71 31.94 -7.62
C ASP A 231 -12.18 32.13 -9.06
N GLU A 232 -11.96 31.13 -9.93
CA GLU A 232 -12.42 31.16 -11.33
C GLU A 232 -13.82 30.56 -11.53
N GLY A 233 -14.54 30.20 -10.47
CA GLY A 233 -15.89 29.63 -10.55
C GLY A 233 -15.95 28.26 -11.26
N LEU A 234 -14.89 27.50 -11.21
CA LEU A 234 -14.78 26.16 -11.82
C LEU A 234 -15.28 25.05 -10.90
N ALA A 235 -15.54 25.35 -9.62
CA ALA A 235 -16.05 24.42 -8.64
C ALA A 235 -17.42 23.86 -9.00
N ASN A 236 -17.65 22.58 -8.74
CA ASN A 236 -18.97 21.98 -8.93
C ASN A 236 -19.82 22.18 -7.67
N LEU A 237 -20.43 23.37 -7.56
CA LEU A 237 -21.22 23.77 -6.38
C LEU A 237 -22.43 22.86 -6.13
N ASP A 238 -23.03 22.30 -7.18
CA ASP A 238 -24.18 21.39 -7.01
C ASP A 238 -23.73 20.05 -6.41
N PHE A 239 -22.59 19.50 -6.85
CA PHE A 239 -21.98 18.33 -6.23
C PHE A 239 -21.61 18.61 -4.76
N ILE A 240 -20.97 19.76 -4.51
CA ILE A 240 -20.54 20.15 -3.16
C ILE A 240 -21.75 20.24 -2.23
N ARG A 241 -22.81 20.96 -2.60
CA ARG A 241 -24.05 21.11 -1.81
C ARG A 241 -24.72 19.76 -1.52
N ALA A 242 -24.68 18.85 -2.49
CA ALA A 242 -25.35 17.55 -2.37
C ALA A 242 -24.54 16.49 -1.59
N ARG A 243 -23.20 16.61 -1.55
CA ARG A 243 -22.31 15.51 -1.15
C ARG A 243 -21.22 15.88 -0.15
N ALA A 244 -20.89 17.15 0.03
CA ALA A 244 -19.81 17.58 0.92
C ALA A 244 -20.32 18.30 2.17
N GLN A 245 -19.53 18.27 3.23
CA GLN A 245 -19.76 19.03 4.47
C GLN A 245 -18.52 19.87 4.78
N GLY A 246 -18.72 21.00 5.48
CA GLY A 246 -17.61 21.86 5.91
C GLY A 246 -16.97 22.68 4.79
N PHE A 247 -17.64 22.82 3.65
CA PHE A 247 -17.09 23.51 2.46
C PHE A 247 -16.66 24.95 2.76
N GLU A 248 -17.52 25.73 3.45
CA GLU A 248 -17.26 27.14 3.74
C GLU A 248 -16.02 27.34 4.60
N ALA A 249 -15.85 26.50 5.62
CA ALA A 249 -14.68 26.54 6.50
C ALA A 249 -13.40 26.14 5.76
N TRP A 250 -13.50 25.10 4.92
CA TRP A 250 -12.37 24.68 4.08
C TRP A 250 -12.02 25.74 3.03
N ALA A 251 -12.99 26.31 2.33
CA ALA A 251 -12.75 27.36 1.35
C ALA A 251 -12.09 28.60 1.99
N ALA A 252 -12.52 29.00 3.18
CA ALA A 252 -11.86 30.07 3.94
C ALA A 252 -10.41 29.73 4.31
N SER A 253 -10.11 28.48 4.59
CA SER A 253 -8.73 28.04 4.91
C SER A 253 -7.77 28.11 3.71
N LEU A 254 -8.28 28.26 2.48
CA LEU A 254 -7.47 28.41 1.28
C LEU A 254 -6.96 29.85 1.05
N GLU A 255 -7.41 30.84 1.84
CA GLU A 255 -7.03 32.24 1.67
C GLU A 255 -5.49 32.46 1.54
N PRO A 256 -4.63 31.81 2.37
CA PRO A 256 -3.19 32.00 2.27
C PRO A 256 -2.54 31.38 1.02
N TYR A 257 -3.22 30.43 0.35
CA TYR A 257 -2.66 29.66 -0.75
C TYR A 257 -2.80 30.37 -2.09
N THR A 258 -2.27 31.58 -2.19
CA THR A 258 -2.24 32.34 -3.45
C THR A 258 -1.28 31.71 -4.46
N LEU A 259 -1.45 32.05 -5.74
CA LEU A 259 -0.52 31.58 -6.78
C LEU A 259 0.92 32.06 -6.53
N ASP A 260 1.08 33.29 -6.01
CA ASP A 260 2.42 33.84 -5.67
C ASP A 260 3.06 33.05 -4.53
N TYR A 261 2.32 32.78 -3.47
CA TYR A 261 2.79 31.91 -2.38
C TYR A 261 3.16 30.50 -2.86
N ALA A 262 2.32 29.93 -3.72
CA ALA A 262 2.56 28.59 -4.24
C ALA A 262 3.79 28.56 -5.16
N GLU A 263 3.99 29.53 -6.03
CA GLU A 263 5.17 29.65 -6.88
C GLU A 263 6.46 29.77 -6.06
N GLU A 264 6.46 30.62 -5.04
CA GLU A 264 7.61 30.80 -4.15
C GLU A 264 7.92 29.50 -3.38
N THR A 265 6.88 28.85 -2.84
CA THR A 265 7.03 27.66 -2.01
C THR A 265 7.40 26.42 -2.83
N THR A 266 6.72 26.17 -3.93
CA THR A 266 6.85 24.94 -4.72
C THR A 266 7.94 25.02 -5.79
N GLY A 267 8.29 26.24 -6.23
CA GLY A 267 9.16 26.47 -7.38
C GLY A 267 8.46 26.25 -8.73
N VAL A 268 7.15 26.01 -8.73
CA VAL A 268 6.34 25.81 -9.94
C VAL A 268 5.77 27.14 -10.40
N PRO A 269 5.93 27.54 -11.69
CA PRO A 269 5.37 28.79 -12.19
C PRO A 269 3.85 28.87 -11.96
N ARG A 270 3.36 30.04 -11.51
CA ARG A 270 1.93 30.26 -11.18
C ARG A 270 0.98 29.90 -12.33
N GLU A 271 1.38 30.19 -13.56
CA GLU A 271 0.58 29.87 -14.75
C GLU A 271 0.45 28.37 -14.97
N THR A 272 1.49 27.62 -14.65
CA THR A 272 1.49 26.15 -14.69
C THR A 272 0.51 25.57 -13.67
N ILE A 273 0.53 26.11 -12.43
CA ILE A 273 -0.39 25.72 -11.35
C ILE A 273 -1.85 26.01 -11.77
N ALA A 274 -2.11 27.23 -12.26
CA ALA A 274 -3.44 27.65 -12.70
C ALA A 274 -3.92 26.80 -13.90
N GLN A 275 -3.04 26.51 -14.85
CA GLN A 275 -3.39 25.68 -16.01
C GLN A 275 -3.72 24.24 -15.62
N ALA A 276 -2.98 23.67 -14.70
CA ALA A 276 -3.26 22.33 -14.16
C ALA A 276 -4.61 22.27 -13.46
N ALA A 277 -4.93 23.29 -12.63
CA ALA A 277 -6.21 23.41 -11.96
C ALA A 277 -7.39 23.49 -12.96
N ARG A 278 -7.26 24.32 -13.99
CA ARG A 278 -8.28 24.47 -15.04
C ARG A 278 -8.49 23.15 -15.80
N TRP A 279 -7.41 22.49 -16.20
CA TRP A 279 -7.53 21.22 -16.95
C TRP A 279 -8.12 20.10 -16.10
N TYR A 280 -7.76 20.04 -14.82
CA TYR A 280 -8.34 19.06 -13.91
C TYR A 280 -9.83 19.30 -13.66
N ALA A 281 -10.24 20.56 -13.44
CA ALA A 281 -11.64 20.91 -13.21
C ALA A 281 -12.51 20.81 -14.48
N LYS A 282 -11.93 21.08 -15.65
CA LYS A 282 -12.61 21.04 -16.97
C LYS A 282 -11.83 20.14 -17.92
N PRO A 283 -12.02 18.81 -17.82
CA PRO A 283 -11.35 17.84 -18.69
C PRO A 283 -11.73 18.01 -20.16
N ALA A 284 -10.97 17.40 -21.06
CA ALA A 284 -11.20 17.46 -22.50
C ALA A 284 -12.55 16.82 -22.90
N PHE A 285 -12.94 15.76 -22.18
CA PHE A 285 -14.22 15.05 -22.28
C PHE A 285 -14.44 14.28 -20.99
N SER A 286 -15.62 13.67 -20.76
CA SER A 286 -15.93 12.85 -19.58
C SER A 286 -15.47 13.50 -18.27
N GLY A 287 -14.65 12.80 -17.45
CA GLY A 287 -14.18 13.24 -16.15
C GLY A 287 -12.67 13.34 -16.02
N SER A 288 -12.22 13.65 -14.81
CA SER A 288 -10.81 13.65 -14.41
C SER A 288 -10.53 12.56 -13.39
N CYS A 289 -9.49 11.77 -13.61
CA CYS A 289 -8.97 10.82 -12.63
C CYS A 289 -7.73 11.40 -11.94
N LEU A 290 -7.75 11.37 -10.60
CA LEU A 290 -6.62 11.72 -9.74
C LEU A 290 -5.96 10.45 -9.24
N ILE A 291 -4.70 10.25 -9.59
CA ILE A 291 -3.97 9.00 -9.37
C ILE A 291 -2.68 9.34 -8.63
N TRP A 292 -2.43 8.72 -7.48
CA TRP A 292 -1.20 9.01 -6.74
C TRP A 292 -0.51 7.77 -6.19
N GLY A 293 0.78 7.90 -5.93
CA GLY A 293 1.61 6.87 -5.32
C GLY A 293 2.18 7.28 -3.97
N MET A 294 3.20 6.54 -3.55
CA MET A 294 3.89 6.79 -2.27
C MET A 294 4.66 8.11 -2.22
N GLY A 295 4.93 8.76 -3.36
CA GLY A 295 5.49 10.11 -3.38
C GLY A 295 4.62 11.15 -2.68
N ILE A 296 3.32 10.86 -2.47
CA ILE A 296 2.41 11.68 -1.66
C ILE A 296 2.42 11.28 -0.19
N THR A 297 2.51 9.99 0.10
CA THR A 297 2.26 9.45 1.44
C THR A 297 3.51 9.30 2.29
N GLN A 298 4.68 9.07 1.67
CA GLN A 298 5.96 8.90 2.39
C GLN A 298 6.62 10.24 2.73
N HIS A 299 5.85 11.11 3.38
CA HIS A 299 6.24 12.38 3.92
C HIS A 299 5.78 12.51 5.38
N VAL A 300 6.43 13.38 6.14
CA VAL A 300 5.99 13.72 7.51
C VAL A 300 4.54 14.22 7.53
N ASN A 301 4.13 14.93 6.48
CA ASN A 301 2.78 15.47 6.27
C ASN A 301 1.95 14.65 5.26
N GLY A 302 2.24 13.36 5.07
CA GLY A 302 1.61 12.51 4.04
C GLY A 302 0.08 12.47 4.13
N THR A 303 -0.50 12.47 5.33
CA THR A 303 -1.96 12.53 5.52
C THR A 303 -2.53 13.87 5.05
N ALA A 304 -1.86 14.98 5.34
CA ALA A 304 -2.29 16.30 4.86
C ALA A 304 -2.17 16.42 3.33
N ASN A 305 -1.12 15.84 2.73
CA ASN A 305 -0.99 15.75 1.27
C ASN A 305 -2.17 15.01 0.65
N ALA A 306 -2.55 13.84 1.23
CA ALA A 306 -3.69 13.07 0.75
C ALA A 306 -5.01 13.85 0.90
N HIS A 307 -5.24 14.54 2.03
CA HIS A 307 -6.41 15.41 2.19
C HIS A 307 -6.47 16.53 1.15
N ALA A 308 -5.35 17.17 0.82
CA ALA A 308 -5.31 18.22 -0.21
C ALA A 308 -5.74 17.68 -1.58
N LEU A 309 -5.31 16.47 -1.95
CA LEU A 309 -5.76 15.80 -3.17
C LEU A 309 -7.25 15.46 -3.17
N LEU A 310 -7.76 14.95 -2.05
CA LEU A 310 -9.19 14.63 -1.90
C LEU A 310 -10.05 15.88 -2.02
N ASN A 311 -9.67 16.94 -1.31
CA ASN A 311 -10.40 18.21 -1.33
C ASN A 311 -10.41 18.85 -2.72
N LEU A 312 -9.28 18.78 -3.45
CA LEU A 312 -9.21 19.23 -4.85
C LEU A 312 -10.21 18.47 -5.73
N SER A 313 -10.28 17.14 -5.58
CA SER A 313 -11.20 16.30 -6.35
C SER A 313 -12.68 16.58 -6.00
N LEU A 314 -12.97 16.74 -4.72
CA LEU A 314 -14.34 17.07 -4.25
C LEU A 314 -14.78 18.47 -4.72
N ALA A 315 -13.91 19.48 -4.66
CA ALA A 315 -14.20 20.83 -5.12
C ALA A 315 -14.50 20.87 -6.63
N ALA A 316 -13.70 20.15 -7.42
CA ALA A 316 -13.92 20.01 -8.85
C ALA A 316 -15.12 19.12 -9.20
N GLY A 317 -15.64 18.34 -8.23
CA GLY A 317 -16.73 17.39 -8.45
C GLY A 317 -16.33 16.20 -9.32
N GLN A 318 -15.05 15.86 -9.37
CA GLN A 318 -14.50 14.79 -10.21
C GLN A 318 -14.61 13.43 -9.53
N MET A 319 -15.82 13.02 -9.20
CA MET A 319 -16.09 11.76 -8.48
C MET A 319 -17.50 11.24 -8.74
N GLY A 320 -17.63 9.92 -8.86
CA GLY A 320 -18.92 9.23 -8.89
C GLY A 320 -19.57 9.09 -10.26
N PHE A 321 -18.83 9.32 -11.34
CA PHE A 321 -19.26 9.08 -12.71
C PHE A 321 -18.11 8.58 -13.58
N THR A 322 -18.43 8.05 -14.75
CA THR A 322 -17.46 7.43 -15.67
C THR A 322 -16.32 8.36 -16.05
N GLY A 323 -15.10 7.87 -15.98
CA GLY A 323 -13.88 8.62 -16.28
C GLY A 323 -13.46 9.59 -15.19
N SER A 324 -14.07 9.52 -14.00
CA SER A 324 -13.71 10.34 -12.84
C SER A 324 -13.30 9.48 -11.65
N GLY A 325 -12.65 10.08 -10.65
CA GLY A 325 -12.39 9.46 -9.37
C GLY A 325 -10.97 9.62 -8.86
N ILE A 326 -10.75 9.03 -7.69
CA ILE A 326 -9.49 9.07 -6.94
C ILE A 326 -8.90 7.68 -6.76
N SER A 327 -7.59 7.55 -6.94
CA SER A 327 -6.92 6.27 -7.03
C SER A 327 -5.54 6.28 -6.39
N PRO A 328 -5.41 5.95 -5.10
CA PRO A 328 -4.12 5.59 -4.53
C PRO A 328 -3.64 4.27 -5.15
N LEU A 329 -2.54 4.30 -5.91
CA LEU A 329 -1.94 3.11 -6.50
C LEU A 329 -1.24 2.27 -5.45
N ARG A 330 -1.87 1.16 -5.06
CA ARG A 330 -1.29 0.23 -4.09
C ARG A 330 -0.05 -0.45 -4.68
N GLY A 331 1.07 -0.40 -3.95
CA GLY A 331 2.34 -0.98 -4.40
C GLY A 331 2.33 -2.49 -4.40
N GLN A 332 2.12 -3.09 -3.25
CA GLN A 332 2.12 -4.54 -3.07
C GLN A 332 0.75 -5.15 -3.38
N ASN A 333 0.74 -6.44 -3.69
CA ASN A 333 -0.43 -7.16 -4.18
C ASN A 333 -1.58 -7.25 -3.17
N ASN A 334 -1.31 -7.32 -1.88
CA ASN A 334 -2.30 -7.53 -0.83
C ASN A 334 -2.30 -6.45 0.27
N VAL A 335 -1.90 -5.21 -0.07
CA VAL A 335 -1.88 -4.07 0.87
C VAL A 335 -3.27 -3.84 1.49
N GLN A 336 -4.31 -3.93 0.70
CA GLN A 336 -5.69 -3.75 1.17
C GLN A 336 -6.14 -4.94 2.01
N GLY A 337 -5.99 -6.16 1.48
CA GLY A 337 -6.50 -7.37 2.12
C GLY A 337 -5.82 -7.72 3.44
N CYS A 338 -4.53 -7.43 3.60
CA CYS A 338 -3.85 -7.62 4.88
C CYS A 338 -4.44 -6.71 5.98
N GLY A 339 -4.76 -5.45 5.65
CA GLY A 339 -5.49 -4.55 6.55
C GLY A 339 -6.93 -5.01 6.82
N ASP A 340 -7.66 -5.43 5.79
CA ASP A 340 -9.04 -5.97 5.91
C ASP A 340 -9.07 -7.22 6.82
N ALA A 341 -8.01 -8.04 6.76
CA ALA A 341 -7.84 -9.21 7.63
C ALA A 341 -7.51 -8.85 9.09
N GLY A 342 -7.26 -7.57 9.39
CA GLY A 342 -7.01 -7.06 10.73
C GLY A 342 -5.56 -7.06 11.17
N ALA A 343 -4.60 -7.23 10.25
CA ALA A 343 -3.18 -7.13 10.58
C ALA A 343 -2.73 -5.66 10.71
N ILE A 344 -3.51 -4.86 11.45
CA ILE A 344 -3.27 -3.47 11.79
C ILE A 344 -3.59 -3.25 13.27
N PRO A 345 -2.88 -2.35 13.97
CA PRO A 345 -3.04 -2.18 15.42
C PRO A 345 -4.29 -1.38 15.81
N THR A 346 -4.85 -0.60 14.88
CA THR A 346 -5.93 0.35 15.12
C THR A 346 -7.33 -0.25 15.05
N ASN A 347 -7.48 -1.40 14.40
CA ASN A 347 -8.76 -2.03 14.16
C ASN A 347 -8.70 -3.57 14.25
N LEU A 348 -9.82 -4.18 14.57
CA LEU A 348 -10.03 -5.61 14.45
C LEU A 348 -10.37 -5.98 12.98
N PRO A 349 -10.39 -7.28 12.60
CA PRO A 349 -10.72 -7.70 11.24
C PRO A 349 -12.01 -7.04 10.70
N GLY A 350 -11.97 -6.63 9.41
CA GLY A 350 -13.04 -5.89 8.76
C GLY A 350 -13.16 -4.44 9.22
N TYR A 351 -12.05 -3.84 9.68
CA TYR A 351 -11.99 -2.49 10.25
C TYR A 351 -12.93 -2.26 11.44
N ALA A 352 -13.30 -3.32 12.16
CA ALA A 352 -14.11 -3.18 13.34
C ALA A 352 -13.35 -2.42 14.42
N ASP A 353 -14.08 -1.55 15.11
CA ASP A 353 -13.57 -0.75 16.22
C ASP A 353 -13.36 -1.59 17.50
N TYR A 354 -12.82 -0.97 18.55
CA TYR A 354 -12.66 -1.57 19.87
C TYR A 354 -13.87 -1.33 20.79
N SER A 355 -15.07 -1.14 20.21
CA SER A 355 -16.31 -1.01 21.00
C SER A 355 -16.64 -2.31 21.76
N PRO A 356 -17.36 -2.22 22.88
CA PRO A 356 -17.79 -3.41 23.62
C PRO A 356 -18.51 -4.45 22.75
N ALA A 357 -19.29 -4.00 21.75
CA ALA A 357 -20.02 -4.87 20.83
C ALA A 357 -19.06 -5.64 19.91
N SER A 358 -18.10 -4.95 19.30
CA SER A 358 -17.07 -5.57 18.47
C SER A 358 -16.22 -6.54 19.26
N LEU A 359 -15.73 -6.14 20.43
CA LEU A 359 -14.94 -7.01 21.30
C LEU A 359 -15.69 -8.29 21.68
N SER A 360 -16.99 -8.19 22.05
CA SER A 360 -17.80 -9.35 22.39
C SER A 360 -18.04 -10.28 21.18
N ARG A 361 -18.16 -9.71 19.97
CA ARG A 361 -18.26 -10.51 18.75
C ARG A 361 -17.02 -11.35 18.51
N PHE A 362 -15.83 -10.75 18.66
CA PHE A 362 -14.56 -11.47 18.47
C PHE A 362 -14.25 -12.42 19.62
N GLU A 363 -14.61 -12.09 20.87
CA GLU A 363 -14.52 -12.99 22.02
C GLU A 363 -15.34 -14.28 21.77
N LYS A 364 -16.56 -14.13 21.28
CA LYS A 364 -17.41 -15.28 20.92
C LYS A 364 -16.80 -16.12 19.79
N ALA A 365 -16.18 -15.47 18.78
CA ALA A 365 -15.59 -16.16 17.64
C ALA A 365 -14.26 -16.85 17.96
N TRP A 366 -13.46 -16.27 18.86
CA TRP A 366 -12.10 -16.73 19.17
C TRP A 366 -11.97 -17.49 20.49
N GLY A 367 -13.01 -17.42 21.33
CA GLY A 367 -12.99 -18.00 22.69
C GLY A 367 -12.17 -17.21 23.70
N VAL A 368 -11.55 -16.09 23.28
CA VAL A 368 -10.74 -15.19 24.10
C VAL A 368 -11.08 -13.76 23.71
N ARG A 369 -11.26 -12.89 24.71
CA ARG A 369 -11.49 -11.47 24.50
C ARG A 369 -10.20 -10.79 24.05
N PRO A 370 -10.16 -10.12 22.89
CA PRO A 370 -8.97 -9.38 22.48
C PRO A 370 -8.75 -8.14 23.33
N PRO A 371 -7.51 -7.59 23.37
CA PRO A 371 -7.25 -6.33 24.05
C PRO A 371 -8.14 -5.19 23.52
N ALA A 372 -8.52 -4.26 24.43
CA ALA A 372 -9.56 -3.26 24.16
C ALA A 372 -9.01 -1.91 23.66
N THR A 373 -7.70 -1.79 23.52
CA THR A 373 -7.03 -0.54 23.09
C THR A 373 -6.17 -0.80 21.86
N PRO A 374 -5.99 0.19 20.97
CA PRO A 374 -5.03 0.08 19.86
C PRO A 374 -3.65 -0.35 20.33
N GLY A 375 -2.94 -1.07 19.46
CA GLY A 375 -1.56 -1.45 19.65
C GLY A 375 -0.58 -0.45 19.03
N LEU A 376 0.70 -0.77 19.11
CA LEU A 376 1.79 0.00 18.52
C LEU A 376 1.83 -0.22 17.00
N VAL A 377 2.11 0.84 16.24
CA VAL A 377 2.40 0.77 14.81
C VAL A 377 3.85 0.30 14.56
N VAL A 378 4.19 -0.06 13.30
CA VAL A 378 5.53 -0.57 12.93
C VAL A 378 6.65 0.29 13.50
N THR A 379 6.62 1.60 13.30
CA THR A 379 7.66 2.52 13.79
C THR A 379 7.74 2.58 15.31
N GLU A 380 6.60 2.57 16.00
CA GLU A 380 6.54 2.54 17.47
C GLU A 380 7.02 1.17 18.02
N MET A 381 6.72 0.06 17.33
CA MET A 381 7.27 -1.25 17.71
C MET A 381 8.79 -1.29 17.56
N THR A 382 9.33 -0.65 16.52
CA THR A 382 10.79 -0.51 16.33
C THR A 382 11.42 0.28 17.47
N GLU A 383 10.84 1.41 17.89
CA GLU A 383 11.25 2.13 19.10
C GLU A 383 11.12 1.28 20.35
N GLY A 384 10.01 0.54 20.48
CA GLY A 384 9.75 -0.37 21.58
C GLY A 384 10.79 -1.48 21.73
N CYS A 385 11.48 -1.87 20.64
CA CYS A 385 12.62 -2.79 20.72
C CYS A 385 13.82 -2.16 21.45
N LEU A 386 14.03 -0.86 21.34
CA LEU A 386 15.14 -0.17 21.98
C LEU A 386 14.90 0.07 23.47
N ASP A 387 13.69 0.46 23.87
CA ASP A 387 13.34 0.75 25.26
C ASP A 387 12.91 -0.49 26.05
N GLY A 388 12.76 -1.63 25.34
CA GLY A 388 12.39 -2.92 25.94
C GLY A 388 10.89 -3.13 26.11
N THR A 389 10.04 -2.29 25.58
CA THR A 389 8.59 -2.50 25.48
C THR A 389 8.28 -3.72 24.60
N ILE A 390 9.04 -3.90 23.53
CA ILE A 390 9.04 -5.10 22.68
C ILE A 390 10.33 -5.89 22.92
N ARG A 391 10.20 -7.19 23.19
CA ARG A 391 11.31 -8.12 23.36
C ARG A 391 11.22 -9.34 22.47
N ALA A 392 10.03 -9.66 21.97
CA ALA A 392 9.85 -10.65 20.92
C ALA A 392 9.18 -10.02 19.71
N LEU A 393 9.73 -10.28 18.54
CA LEU A 393 9.17 -9.81 17.26
C LEU A 393 9.05 -10.99 16.29
N TYR A 394 7.89 -11.11 15.64
CA TYR A 394 7.68 -12.07 14.57
C TYR A 394 7.48 -11.31 13.25
N VAL A 395 8.40 -11.50 12.32
CA VAL A 395 8.43 -10.86 11.01
C VAL A 395 8.10 -11.89 9.94
N VAL A 396 7.06 -11.66 9.17
CA VAL A 396 6.57 -12.59 8.14
C VAL A 396 6.55 -11.91 6.78
N GLY A 397 7.36 -12.40 5.84
CA GLY A 397 7.39 -11.94 4.45
C GLY A 397 7.77 -10.48 4.29
N GLU A 398 8.57 -9.93 5.21
CA GLU A 398 9.08 -8.55 5.18
C GLU A 398 10.56 -8.48 5.53
N ASN A 399 11.22 -7.45 5.00
CA ASN A 399 12.62 -7.15 5.32
C ASN A 399 12.75 -5.72 5.87
N PRO A 400 12.46 -5.48 7.17
CA PRO A 400 12.59 -4.18 7.82
C PRO A 400 13.97 -3.52 7.61
N MET A 401 15.04 -4.32 7.59
CA MET A 401 16.41 -3.86 7.30
C MET A 401 16.59 -3.26 5.90
N LEU A 402 15.57 -3.36 5.02
CA LEU A 402 15.56 -2.77 3.68
C LEU A 402 14.41 -1.76 3.51
N ALA A 403 13.31 -1.94 4.23
CA ALA A 403 12.05 -1.24 3.98
C ALA A 403 11.79 -0.06 4.94
N GLU A 404 12.37 -0.07 6.14
CA GLU A 404 12.18 0.98 7.15
C GLU A 404 13.01 2.25 6.82
N PRO A 405 12.58 3.44 7.29
CA PRO A 405 13.20 4.71 6.88
C PRO A 405 14.64 4.91 7.39
N ASP A 406 14.99 4.40 8.57
CA ASP A 406 16.34 4.51 9.17
C ASP A 406 16.92 3.13 9.46
N LEU A 407 17.65 2.58 8.50
CA LEU A 407 18.20 1.23 8.58
C LEU A 407 19.20 1.02 9.74
N ASN A 408 19.95 2.06 10.12
CA ASN A 408 20.88 1.97 11.25
C ASN A 408 20.13 1.88 12.58
N HIS A 409 19.05 2.64 12.70
CA HIS A 409 18.15 2.61 13.84
C HIS A 409 17.46 1.25 13.96
N VAL A 410 16.91 0.74 12.87
CA VAL A 410 16.28 -0.59 12.79
C VAL A 410 17.26 -1.70 13.18
N ALA A 411 18.47 -1.69 12.63
CA ALA A 411 19.48 -2.69 12.99
C ALA A 411 19.82 -2.68 14.48
N LYS A 412 19.91 -1.47 15.07
CA LYS A 412 20.15 -1.35 16.51
C LYS A 412 18.98 -1.88 17.33
N ALA A 413 17.74 -1.59 16.90
CA ALA A 413 16.52 -2.04 17.54
C ALA A 413 16.38 -3.57 17.52
N LEU A 414 16.51 -4.19 16.36
CA LEU A 414 16.36 -5.64 16.19
C LEU A 414 17.40 -6.45 17.01
N ARG A 415 18.62 -5.91 17.19
CA ARG A 415 19.65 -6.55 18.03
C ARG A 415 19.36 -6.53 19.54
N GLN A 416 18.37 -5.75 20.00
CA GLN A 416 17.97 -5.72 21.42
C GLN A 416 16.92 -6.78 21.78
N LEU A 417 16.39 -7.49 20.78
CA LEU A 417 15.34 -8.47 20.99
C LEU A 417 15.88 -9.74 21.65
N ASP A 418 15.10 -10.29 22.57
CA ASP A 418 15.36 -11.60 23.17
C ASP A 418 14.94 -12.74 22.24
N CYS A 419 13.96 -12.48 21.36
CA CYS A 419 13.45 -13.44 20.38
C CYS A 419 13.02 -12.72 19.10
N LEU A 420 13.79 -12.85 18.04
CA LEU A 420 13.42 -12.43 16.69
C LEU A 420 13.18 -13.68 15.84
N ILE A 421 11.93 -13.84 15.39
CA ILE A 421 11.52 -14.91 14.47
C ILE A 421 11.30 -14.29 13.11
N VAL A 422 11.92 -14.83 12.07
CA VAL A 422 11.68 -14.43 10.68
C VAL A 422 11.13 -15.61 9.91
N GLN A 423 10.02 -15.39 9.19
CA GLN A 423 9.47 -16.36 8.26
C GLN A 423 9.51 -15.78 6.85
N ASP A 424 10.32 -16.36 5.99
CA ASP A 424 10.51 -15.89 4.60
C ASP A 424 11.00 -17.04 3.69
N LEU A 425 11.16 -16.73 2.39
CA LEU A 425 11.67 -17.64 1.38
C LEU A 425 13.20 -17.72 1.34
N PHE A 426 13.87 -16.60 1.69
CA PHE A 426 15.31 -16.41 1.53
C PHE A 426 15.93 -15.81 2.78
N MET A 427 17.22 -16.08 2.96
CA MET A 427 18.02 -15.34 3.93
C MET A 427 18.24 -13.91 3.42
N HIS A 428 17.87 -12.92 4.23
CA HIS A 428 18.01 -11.51 3.94
C HIS A 428 18.48 -10.75 5.19
N GLU A 429 18.77 -9.48 5.10
CA GLU A 429 19.44 -8.69 6.15
C GLU A 429 18.72 -8.74 7.51
N THR A 430 17.38 -8.75 7.53
CA THR A 430 16.62 -8.93 8.78
C THR A 430 16.75 -10.36 9.30
N ALA A 431 16.68 -11.35 8.40
CA ALA A 431 16.83 -12.76 8.77
C ALA A 431 18.21 -13.05 9.35
N GLU A 432 19.26 -12.41 8.85
CA GLU A 432 20.60 -12.50 9.40
C GLU A 432 20.73 -12.01 10.86
N LEU A 433 19.78 -11.22 11.34
CA LEU A 433 19.71 -10.79 12.75
C LEU A 433 18.82 -11.70 13.61
N ALA A 434 18.06 -12.61 12.99
CA ALA A 434 17.09 -13.44 13.68
C ALA A 434 17.73 -14.53 14.56
N HIS A 435 16.95 -15.00 15.53
CA HIS A 435 17.25 -16.16 16.36
C HIS A 435 16.67 -17.44 15.77
N ILE A 436 15.55 -17.31 15.05
CA ILE A 436 14.78 -18.41 14.45
C ILE A 436 14.40 -18.01 13.04
N PHE A 437 14.69 -18.87 12.07
CA PHE A 437 14.22 -18.75 10.70
C PHE A 437 13.25 -19.89 10.38
N LEU A 438 12.05 -19.54 9.94
CA LEU A 438 11.02 -20.48 9.50
C LEU A 438 10.84 -20.33 7.97
N PRO A 439 11.01 -21.40 7.18
CA PRO A 439 10.79 -21.31 5.74
C PRO A 439 9.32 -21.08 5.42
N ALA A 440 9.06 -20.19 4.45
CA ALA A 440 7.72 -19.89 3.97
C ALA A 440 7.41 -20.61 2.65
N ALA A 441 6.12 -20.87 2.41
CA ALA A 441 5.62 -21.26 1.10
C ALA A 441 5.51 -20.03 0.17
N ALA A 442 5.77 -20.23 -1.12
CA ALA A 442 5.52 -19.21 -2.13
C ALA A 442 4.04 -19.23 -2.57
N PHE A 443 3.58 -18.14 -3.18
CA PHE A 443 2.18 -17.99 -3.64
C PHE A 443 1.67 -19.11 -4.58
N ALA A 444 2.55 -19.88 -5.17
CA ALA A 444 2.26 -20.94 -6.13
C ALA A 444 2.35 -22.37 -5.54
N GLU A 445 2.54 -22.49 -4.23
CA GLU A 445 2.70 -23.75 -3.49
C GLU A 445 1.49 -24.16 -2.67
#